data_07233ad4960531a96eb3d2b4b1eb7259
#
_entry.id   07233ad4960531a96eb3d2b4b1eb7259
#
_cell.length_a   1.000
_cell.length_b   1.000
_cell.length_c   1.000
_cell.angle_alpha   90.00
_cell.angle_beta   90.00
_cell.angle_gamma   90.00
#
_symmetry.space_group_name_H-M   'P 1'
#
loop_
_entity.id
_entity.type
_entity.pdbx_description
1 polymer ?
#
loop_
_entity_poly.entity_id
_entity_poly.type
_entity_poly.pdbx_seq_one_letter_code
_entity_poly.pdbx_strand_id
1 'polypeptide(L)'
;MENNHSSLVVLKPKTGLEEELAEDSKNKFAELKAGLSQEKMNAIIKENQDFLKWQEKTIQERKAAENNLAGLKKETEDIPTIIKEINGVKALNHSIFTNGIGYIHFYYDTKKVSQDRLLYLILLTKLLGRVDTASYGSSKLDNMVKTYTGGIDFGIYAYEDSKKHGEYYPKLQVSMSILKENLEKGFALLGEIKNNSKFSNKEELHKLIRQIKSYNKFELENNPLSYAASQALSCLSPK
;
A
#
# COMPACT_ATOMS: atom_id res chain seq x y z
N MET A 1 24.09 -7.96 -13.79
CA MET A 1 25.17 -7.02 -14.17
C MET A 1 26.06 -6.86 -12.96
N GLU A 2 27.27 -7.39 -13.01
CA GLU A 2 28.27 -7.09 -12.00
C GLU A 2 28.92 -5.74 -12.37
N ASN A 3 28.95 -4.79 -11.45
CA ASN A 3 29.70 -3.56 -11.64
C ASN A 3 30.60 -3.33 -10.43
N ASN A 4 31.72 -2.62 -10.63
CA ASN A 4 32.70 -2.34 -9.59
C ASN A 4 32.29 -1.21 -8.62
N HIS A 5 31.05 -0.69 -8.77
CA HIS A 5 30.47 0.38 -7.95
C HIS A 5 29.31 -0.18 -7.11
N SER A 6 29.58 -1.20 -6.30
CA SER A 6 28.61 -1.74 -5.35
C SER A 6 28.98 -1.35 -3.92
N SER A 7 27.99 -1.02 -3.09
CA SER A 7 28.17 -0.82 -1.66
C SER A 7 27.20 -1.72 -0.90
N LEU A 8 27.69 -2.34 0.18
CA LEU A 8 26.88 -3.12 1.11
C LEU A 8 26.70 -2.33 2.39
N VAL A 9 25.45 -1.99 2.72
CA VAL A 9 25.11 -1.36 4.00
C VAL A 9 24.37 -2.39 4.85
N VAL A 10 24.91 -2.68 6.03
CA VAL A 10 24.30 -3.61 6.99
C VAL A 10 23.78 -2.82 8.18
N LEU A 11 22.46 -2.79 8.36
CA LEU A 11 21.83 -2.21 9.54
C LEU A 11 21.68 -3.28 10.62
N LYS A 12 22.25 -3.01 11.79
CA LYS A 12 22.12 -3.87 12.97
C LYS A 12 21.21 -3.18 13.99
N PRO A 13 20.23 -3.87 14.58
CA PRO A 13 19.42 -3.30 15.65
C PRO A 13 20.28 -3.04 16.89
N LYS A 14 20.08 -1.89 17.55
CA LYS A 14 20.70 -1.52 18.81
C LYS A 14 19.58 -1.19 19.81
N THR A 15 19.48 -1.99 20.87
CA THR A 15 18.53 -1.71 21.96
C THR A 15 18.91 -0.39 22.65
N GLY A 16 17.93 0.48 22.94
CA GLY A 16 18.17 1.77 23.60
C GLY A 16 18.70 2.86 22.69
N LEU A 17 18.75 2.64 21.36
CA LEU A 17 19.23 3.66 20.42
C LEU A 17 18.33 4.90 20.38
N GLU A 18 17.03 4.73 20.53
CA GLU A 18 16.07 5.84 20.51
C GLU A 18 16.28 6.77 21.72
N GLU A 19 16.44 6.19 22.89
CA GLU A 19 16.71 6.93 24.13
C GLU A 19 18.07 7.68 24.04
N GLU A 20 19.12 7.00 23.53
CA GLU A 20 20.43 7.59 23.33
C GLU A 20 20.38 8.78 22.36
N LEU A 21 19.67 8.64 21.22
CA LEU A 21 19.52 9.72 20.25
C LEU A 21 18.68 10.88 20.79
N ALA A 22 17.68 10.61 21.62
CA ALA A 22 16.85 11.63 22.25
C ALA A 22 17.69 12.43 23.28
N GLU A 23 18.52 11.77 24.07
CA GLU A 23 19.41 12.41 25.04
C GLU A 23 20.51 13.24 24.36
N ASP A 24 21.14 12.68 23.32
CA ASP A 24 22.14 13.39 22.50
C ASP A 24 21.55 14.66 21.86
N SER A 25 20.34 14.55 21.31
CA SER A 25 19.62 15.68 20.74
C SER A 25 19.32 16.75 21.79
N LYS A 26 18.87 16.36 22.99
CA LYS A 26 18.59 17.26 24.10
C LYS A 26 19.84 18.01 24.55
N ASN A 27 20.98 17.31 24.65
CA ASN A 27 22.25 17.90 25.02
C ASN A 27 22.74 18.89 23.97
N LYS A 28 22.67 18.54 22.69
CA LYS A 28 23.01 19.44 21.57
C LYS A 28 22.16 20.72 21.58
N PHE A 29 20.84 20.59 21.80
CA PHE A 29 19.97 21.76 21.90
C PHE A 29 20.27 22.61 23.13
N ALA A 30 20.64 22.03 24.26
CA ALA A 30 21.05 22.76 25.46
C ALA A 30 22.34 23.55 25.21
N GLU A 31 23.34 22.95 24.58
CA GLU A 31 24.59 23.62 24.19
C GLU A 31 24.34 24.77 23.20
N LEU A 32 23.55 24.51 22.14
CA LEU A 32 23.18 25.56 21.19
C LEU A 32 22.49 26.73 21.88
N LYS A 33 21.54 26.45 22.78
CA LYS A 33 20.82 27.49 23.54
C LYS A 33 21.75 28.29 24.42
N ALA A 34 22.71 27.64 25.07
CA ALA A 34 23.70 28.33 25.94
C ALA A 34 24.65 29.25 25.15
N GLY A 35 24.94 28.89 23.87
CA GLY A 35 25.77 29.68 22.96
C GLY A 35 25.06 30.85 22.24
N LEU A 36 23.71 30.95 22.37
CA LEU A 36 22.94 32.00 21.69
C LEU A 36 22.89 33.27 22.53
N SER A 37 23.15 34.43 21.89
CA SER A 37 22.85 35.72 22.50
C SER A 37 21.35 35.97 22.62
N GLN A 38 20.94 36.80 23.56
CA GLN A 38 19.53 37.17 23.76
C GLN A 38 18.88 37.73 22.48
N GLU A 39 19.65 38.50 21.71
CA GLU A 39 19.18 39.07 20.43
C GLU A 39 18.88 37.98 19.39
N LYS A 40 19.77 37.01 19.26
CA LYS A 40 19.55 35.87 18.36
C LYS A 40 18.37 35.01 18.80
N MET A 41 18.21 34.81 20.10
CA MET A 41 17.07 34.08 20.65
C MET A 41 15.76 34.78 20.34
N ASN A 42 15.69 36.08 20.52
CA ASN A 42 14.51 36.90 20.19
C ASN A 42 14.22 36.90 18.68
N ALA A 43 15.25 36.90 17.84
CA ALA A 43 15.10 36.80 16.38
C ALA A 43 14.47 35.44 15.97
N ILE A 44 14.94 34.32 16.53
CA ILE A 44 14.39 33.00 16.29
C ILE A 44 12.93 32.91 16.75
N ILE A 45 12.61 33.47 17.92
CA ILE A 45 11.23 33.49 18.44
C ILE A 45 10.32 34.27 17.47
N LYS A 46 10.78 35.42 17.00
CA LYS A 46 10.03 36.26 16.08
C LYS A 46 9.80 35.54 14.73
N GLU A 47 10.84 34.95 14.17
CA GLU A 47 10.77 34.20 12.91
C GLU A 47 9.77 33.04 13.02
N ASN A 48 9.78 32.30 14.14
CA ASN A 48 8.81 31.24 14.39
C ASN A 48 7.38 31.77 14.51
N GLN A 49 7.17 32.90 15.22
CA GLN A 49 5.84 33.53 15.29
C GLN A 49 5.34 33.98 13.91
N ASP A 50 6.22 34.57 13.10
CA ASP A 50 5.87 34.98 11.73
C ASP A 50 5.57 33.78 10.82
N PHE A 51 6.30 32.69 10.99
CA PHE A 51 6.01 31.42 10.31
C PHE A 51 4.64 30.83 10.71
N LEU A 52 4.29 30.83 11.99
CA LEU A 52 2.97 30.37 12.44
C LEU A 52 1.83 31.23 11.87
N LYS A 53 1.99 32.56 11.86
CA LYS A 53 1.01 33.46 11.23
C LYS A 53 0.86 33.20 9.73
N TRP A 54 1.99 32.96 9.04
CA TRP A 54 1.97 32.60 7.63
C TRP A 54 1.25 31.28 7.39
N GLN A 55 1.46 30.25 8.23
CA GLN A 55 0.74 28.99 8.16
C GLN A 55 -0.78 29.18 8.34
N GLU A 56 -1.20 29.92 9.36
CA GLU A 56 -2.62 30.23 9.59
C GLU A 56 -3.27 30.92 8.38
N LYS A 57 -2.59 31.94 7.85
CA LYS A 57 -3.05 32.65 6.65
C LYS A 57 -3.19 31.72 5.45
N THR A 58 -2.19 30.87 5.22
CA THR A 58 -2.19 29.89 4.10
C THR A 58 -3.32 28.89 4.26
N ILE A 59 -3.60 28.42 5.48
CA ILE A 59 -4.74 27.52 5.75
C ILE A 59 -6.08 28.20 5.46
N GLN A 60 -6.23 29.47 5.84
CA GLN A 60 -7.45 30.24 5.58
C GLN A 60 -7.64 30.49 4.07
N GLU A 61 -6.56 30.83 3.35
CA GLU A 61 -6.59 31.02 1.91
C GLU A 61 -6.95 29.70 1.16
N ARG A 62 -6.42 28.58 1.61
CA ARG A 62 -6.82 27.24 1.08
C ARG A 62 -8.29 26.93 1.33
N LYS A 63 -8.78 27.15 2.54
CA LYS A 63 -10.21 26.94 2.87
C LYS A 63 -11.12 27.84 2.04
N ALA A 64 -10.72 29.08 1.79
CA ALA A 64 -11.46 29.99 0.92
C ALA A 64 -11.47 29.49 -0.55
N ALA A 65 -10.36 28.96 -1.03
CA ALA A 65 -10.26 28.38 -2.37
C ALA A 65 -11.05 27.07 -2.50
N GLU A 66 -11.02 26.21 -1.47
CA GLU A 66 -11.79 24.94 -1.42
C GLU A 66 -13.30 25.18 -1.45
N ASN A 67 -13.76 26.30 -0.87
CA ASN A 67 -15.19 26.68 -0.90
C ASN A 67 -15.65 27.26 -2.25
N ASN A 68 -14.72 27.56 -3.18
CA ASN A 68 -15.08 28.08 -4.49
C ASN A 68 -15.34 26.94 -5.48
N LEU A 69 -16.45 26.23 -5.29
CA LEU A 69 -16.88 25.12 -6.15
C LEU A 69 -17.48 25.59 -7.51
N ALA A 70 -17.60 26.91 -7.74
CA ALA A 70 -18.25 27.45 -8.92
C ALA A 70 -17.52 27.10 -10.25
N GLY A 71 -16.24 26.74 -10.19
CA GLY A 71 -15.45 26.32 -11.35
C GLY A 71 -15.40 24.81 -11.57
N LEU A 72 -15.98 24.00 -10.69
CA LEU A 72 -15.97 22.54 -10.85
C LEU A 72 -17.01 22.12 -11.89
N LYS A 73 -16.58 21.32 -12.86
CA LYS A 73 -17.49 20.63 -13.76
C LYS A 73 -18.40 19.71 -12.92
N LYS A 74 -19.72 19.83 -13.10
CA LYS A 74 -20.72 18.98 -12.42
C LYS A 74 -20.75 17.55 -12.95
N GLU A 75 -20.20 17.34 -14.13
CA GLU A 75 -20.17 16.03 -14.78
C GLU A 75 -18.74 15.52 -14.82
N THR A 76 -18.55 14.27 -14.37
CA THR A 76 -17.30 13.55 -14.55
C THR A 76 -17.23 13.05 -15.99
N GLU A 77 -16.05 13.16 -16.61
CA GLU A 77 -15.84 12.53 -17.91
C GLU A 77 -15.98 11.02 -17.77
N ASP A 78 -16.81 10.43 -18.62
CA ASP A 78 -16.99 8.96 -18.62
C ASP A 78 -15.69 8.29 -19.08
N ILE A 79 -15.26 7.30 -18.32
CA ILE A 79 -14.10 6.47 -18.71
C ILE A 79 -14.54 5.58 -19.88
N PRO A 80 -13.90 5.68 -21.07
CA PRO A 80 -14.23 4.85 -22.21
C PRO A 80 -14.11 3.38 -21.85
N THR A 81 -15.24 2.67 -21.82
CA THR A 81 -15.31 1.27 -21.39
C THR A 81 -15.88 0.41 -22.49
N ILE A 82 -15.11 -0.57 -22.95
CA ILE A 82 -15.55 -1.61 -23.88
C ILE A 82 -15.78 -2.89 -23.09
N ILE A 83 -17.01 -3.40 -23.13
CA ILE A 83 -17.37 -4.66 -22.48
C ILE A 83 -17.23 -5.79 -23.50
N LYS A 84 -16.45 -6.82 -23.14
CA LYS A 84 -16.26 -8.05 -23.94
C LYS A 84 -16.54 -9.26 -23.06
N GLU A 85 -16.89 -10.35 -23.70
CA GLU A 85 -16.94 -11.67 -23.07
C GLU A 85 -15.84 -12.54 -23.67
N ILE A 86 -15.00 -13.13 -22.81
CA ILE A 86 -13.88 -13.99 -23.20
C ILE A 86 -14.05 -15.30 -22.43
N ASN A 87 -14.38 -16.37 -23.15
CA ASN A 87 -14.61 -17.70 -22.57
C ASN A 87 -15.59 -17.70 -21.37
N GLY A 88 -16.71 -16.99 -21.51
CA GLY A 88 -17.74 -16.88 -20.46
C GLY A 88 -17.34 -15.90 -19.30
N VAL A 89 -16.21 -15.21 -19.41
CA VAL A 89 -15.79 -14.22 -18.41
C VAL A 89 -15.97 -12.81 -18.97
N LYS A 90 -16.67 -11.96 -18.21
CA LYS A 90 -16.84 -10.55 -18.54
C LYS A 90 -15.52 -9.80 -18.37
N ALA A 91 -15.05 -9.16 -19.44
CA ALA A 91 -13.85 -8.33 -19.47
C ALA A 91 -14.25 -6.88 -19.74
N LEU A 92 -13.75 -5.96 -18.92
CA LEU A 92 -13.86 -4.52 -19.10
C LEU A 92 -12.54 -3.98 -19.62
N ASN A 93 -12.55 -3.32 -20.76
CA ASN A 93 -11.37 -2.69 -21.34
C ASN A 93 -11.56 -1.18 -21.33
N HIS A 94 -10.64 -0.48 -20.66
CA HIS A 94 -10.59 0.97 -20.57
C HIS A 94 -9.42 1.46 -21.44
N SER A 95 -9.73 1.98 -22.62
CA SER A 95 -8.72 2.48 -23.54
C SER A 95 -8.32 3.90 -23.17
N ILE A 96 -7.44 4.03 -22.20
CA ILE A 96 -6.86 5.29 -21.74
C ILE A 96 -5.35 5.28 -21.94
N PHE A 97 -4.76 6.47 -22.06
CA PHE A 97 -3.32 6.60 -22.20
C PHE A 97 -2.60 6.27 -20.89
N THR A 98 -1.74 5.26 -20.91
CA THR A 98 -1.01 4.76 -19.74
C THR A 98 0.51 4.66 -19.99
N ASN A 99 1.01 5.34 -21.02
CA ASN A 99 2.43 5.33 -21.38
C ASN A 99 3.02 3.91 -21.57
N GLY A 100 2.24 3.00 -22.18
CA GLY A 100 2.67 1.63 -22.47
C GLY A 100 2.54 0.65 -21.31
N ILE A 101 2.02 1.08 -20.16
CA ILE A 101 1.78 0.21 -19.00
C ILE A 101 0.34 -0.31 -19.04
N GLY A 102 0.18 -1.63 -19.01
CA GLY A 102 -1.10 -2.29 -18.80
C GLY A 102 -1.38 -2.45 -17.30
N TYR A 103 -2.54 -2.01 -16.86
CA TYR A 103 -3.07 -2.26 -15.52
C TYR A 103 -4.15 -3.32 -15.63
N ILE A 104 -3.93 -4.50 -15.05
CA ILE A 104 -4.79 -5.66 -15.20
C ILE A 104 -5.32 -6.07 -13.84
N HIS A 105 -6.63 -6.23 -13.73
CA HIS A 105 -7.29 -6.65 -12.50
C HIS A 105 -8.17 -7.85 -12.76
N PHE A 106 -8.03 -8.88 -11.93
CA PHE A 106 -8.92 -10.04 -11.91
C PHE A 106 -9.74 -10.00 -10.64
N TYR A 107 -11.04 -10.20 -10.77
CA TYR A 107 -11.97 -10.17 -9.65
C TYR A 107 -12.64 -11.54 -9.50
N TYR A 108 -12.36 -12.20 -8.38
CA TYR A 108 -12.98 -13.48 -8.03
C TYR A 108 -14.03 -13.23 -6.96
N ASP A 109 -15.24 -13.75 -7.18
CA ASP A 109 -16.35 -13.59 -6.24
C ASP A 109 -16.08 -14.37 -4.95
N THR A 110 -16.18 -13.70 -3.81
CA THR A 110 -15.97 -14.32 -2.49
C THR A 110 -17.25 -14.38 -1.66
N LYS A 111 -18.40 -14.04 -2.22
CA LYS A 111 -19.70 -14.01 -1.54
C LYS A 111 -20.08 -15.37 -0.92
N LYS A 112 -19.61 -16.48 -1.52
CA LYS A 112 -19.87 -17.83 -1.03
C LYS A 112 -18.85 -18.32 0.01
N VAL A 113 -17.82 -17.53 0.33
CA VAL A 113 -16.84 -17.87 1.38
C VAL A 113 -17.47 -17.59 2.72
N SER A 114 -17.56 -18.62 3.58
CA SER A 114 -18.10 -18.46 4.91
C SER A 114 -17.20 -17.61 5.81
N GLN A 115 -17.78 -16.93 6.78
CA GLN A 115 -17.10 -15.96 7.65
C GLN A 115 -15.90 -16.58 8.40
N ASP A 116 -16.02 -17.83 8.84
CA ASP A 116 -14.95 -18.58 9.49
C ASP A 116 -13.72 -18.81 8.59
N ARG A 117 -13.90 -18.79 7.26
CA ARG A 117 -12.84 -18.97 6.26
C ARG A 117 -12.23 -17.68 5.75
N LEU A 118 -12.83 -16.52 6.02
CA LEU A 118 -12.32 -15.24 5.52
C LEU A 118 -10.90 -14.94 6.01
N LEU A 119 -10.57 -15.29 7.27
CA LEU A 119 -9.22 -15.12 7.81
C LEU A 119 -8.18 -15.95 7.06
N TYR A 120 -8.53 -17.15 6.64
CA TYR A 120 -7.64 -18.00 5.83
C TYR A 120 -7.47 -17.42 4.42
N LEU A 121 -8.53 -16.85 3.87
CA LEU A 121 -8.46 -16.19 2.56
C LEU A 121 -7.55 -14.93 2.62
N ILE A 122 -7.66 -14.14 3.70
CA ILE A 122 -6.76 -13.00 3.95
C ILE A 122 -5.31 -13.49 4.09
N LEU A 123 -5.07 -14.55 4.87
CA LEU A 123 -3.73 -15.12 5.00
C LEU A 123 -3.20 -15.60 3.66
N LEU A 124 -4.01 -16.27 2.85
CA LEU A 124 -3.65 -16.73 1.51
C LEU A 124 -3.15 -15.56 0.64
N THR A 125 -3.84 -14.42 0.63
CA THR A 125 -3.41 -13.24 -0.15
C THR A 125 -2.03 -12.72 0.29
N LYS A 126 -1.65 -12.92 1.55
CA LYS A 126 -0.33 -12.51 2.07
C LYS A 126 0.78 -13.51 1.78
N LEU A 127 0.43 -14.76 1.43
CA LEU A 127 1.38 -15.84 1.15
C LEU A 127 1.63 -16.03 -0.35
N LEU A 128 0.63 -15.78 -1.20
CA LEU A 128 0.77 -15.90 -2.65
C LEU A 128 1.89 -15.00 -3.18
N GLY A 129 2.74 -15.56 -4.04
CA GLY A 129 3.94 -14.90 -4.56
C GLY A 129 5.14 -14.86 -3.60
N ARG A 130 4.98 -15.35 -2.37
CA ARG A 130 6.05 -15.36 -1.33
C ARG A 130 6.48 -16.77 -0.93
N VAL A 131 5.79 -17.78 -1.37
CA VAL A 131 6.12 -19.22 -1.18
C VAL A 131 6.68 -19.79 -2.46
N ASP A 132 7.36 -20.94 -2.34
CA ASP A 132 7.81 -21.69 -3.50
C ASP A 132 6.62 -22.11 -4.39
N THR A 133 6.91 -22.28 -5.67
CA THR A 133 5.97 -22.86 -6.62
C THR A 133 6.49 -24.19 -7.16
N ALA A 134 5.77 -24.80 -8.07
CA ALA A 134 6.23 -26.03 -8.72
C ALA A 134 7.53 -25.80 -9.51
N SER A 135 7.67 -24.63 -10.15
CA SER A 135 8.77 -24.34 -11.08
C SER A 135 9.86 -23.46 -10.46
N TYR A 136 9.56 -22.68 -9.42
CA TYR A 136 10.48 -21.69 -8.89
C TYR A 136 10.47 -21.66 -7.36
N GLY A 137 11.67 -21.53 -6.77
CA GLY A 137 11.79 -21.12 -5.37
C GLY A 137 11.36 -19.65 -5.18
N SER A 138 10.88 -19.33 -3.99
CA SER A 138 10.28 -18.01 -3.63
C SER A 138 11.17 -16.83 -4.00
N SER A 139 12.48 -16.88 -3.73
CA SER A 139 13.42 -15.80 -4.08
C SER A 139 13.57 -15.60 -5.59
N LYS A 140 13.62 -16.69 -6.38
CA LYS A 140 13.68 -16.59 -7.83
C LYS A 140 12.39 -16.05 -8.41
N LEU A 141 11.26 -16.49 -7.88
CA LEU A 141 9.93 -16.03 -8.27
C LEU A 141 9.79 -14.51 -8.02
N ASP A 142 10.16 -14.03 -6.83
CA ASP A 142 10.16 -12.60 -6.48
C ASP A 142 11.01 -11.77 -7.44
N ASN A 143 12.23 -12.24 -7.74
CA ASN A 143 13.10 -11.58 -8.72
C ASN A 143 12.48 -11.53 -10.12
N MET A 144 11.83 -12.61 -10.57
CA MET A 144 11.17 -12.63 -11.88
C MET A 144 9.96 -11.69 -11.91
N VAL A 145 9.15 -11.65 -10.86
CA VAL A 145 8.03 -10.71 -10.73
C VAL A 145 8.53 -9.27 -10.83
N LYS A 146 9.57 -8.91 -10.07
CA LYS A 146 10.17 -7.56 -10.10
C LYS A 146 10.83 -7.21 -11.44
N THR A 147 11.36 -8.19 -12.16
CA THR A 147 12.03 -7.97 -13.46
C THR A 147 11.03 -7.75 -14.59
N TYR A 148 9.93 -8.48 -14.60
CA TYR A 148 9.01 -8.52 -15.74
C TYR A 148 7.69 -7.78 -15.51
N THR A 149 7.39 -7.40 -14.26
CA THR A 149 6.16 -6.69 -13.91
C THR A 149 6.45 -5.51 -13.00
N GLY A 150 5.49 -4.59 -12.85
CA GLY A 150 5.52 -3.56 -11.81
C GLY A 150 4.94 -4.05 -10.47
N GLY A 151 4.67 -5.35 -10.34
CA GLY A 151 4.13 -6.00 -9.16
C GLY A 151 2.92 -6.87 -9.51
N ILE A 152 2.72 -7.92 -8.70
CA ILE A 152 1.51 -8.77 -8.69
C ILE A 152 1.02 -8.77 -7.25
N ASP A 153 -0.16 -8.19 -7.03
CA ASP A 153 -0.74 -8.00 -5.70
C ASP A 153 -2.04 -8.78 -5.56
N PHE A 154 -2.28 -9.29 -4.35
CA PHE A 154 -3.47 -10.03 -3.98
C PHE A 154 -4.15 -9.34 -2.81
N GLY A 155 -5.44 -9.02 -2.92
CA GLY A 155 -6.19 -8.35 -1.86
C GLY A 155 -7.65 -8.77 -1.82
N ILE A 156 -8.31 -8.53 -0.69
CA ILE A 156 -9.74 -8.73 -0.53
C ILE A 156 -10.38 -7.36 -0.36
N TYR A 157 -11.43 -7.12 -1.13
CA TYR A 157 -12.13 -5.85 -1.17
C TYR A 157 -13.64 -6.09 -1.16
N ALA A 158 -14.38 -5.18 -0.58
CA ALA A 158 -15.83 -5.11 -0.68
C ALA A 158 -16.20 -3.83 -1.44
N TYR A 159 -16.68 -3.99 -2.65
CA TYR A 159 -17.11 -2.89 -3.51
C TYR A 159 -18.59 -2.60 -3.25
N GLU A 160 -18.93 -1.36 -3.02
CA GLU A 160 -20.31 -0.93 -2.82
C GLU A 160 -20.96 -0.56 -4.15
N ASP A 161 -22.25 -0.83 -4.26
CA ASP A 161 -23.03 -0.34 -5.40
C ASP A 161 -23.40 1.13 -5.16
N SER A 162 -22.91 2.02 -6.02
CA SER A 162 -23.16 3.46 -5.90
C SER A 162 -24.66 3.86 -6.04
N LYS A 163 -25.47 2.97 -6.60
CA LYS A 163 -26.91 3.19 -6.86
C LYS A 163 -27.81 2.48 -5.85
N LYS A 164 -27.27 1.49 -5.11
CA LYS A 164 -28.04 0.64 -4.22
C LYS A 164 -27.36 0.57 -2.86
N HIS A 165 -27.74 1.45 -1.95
CA HIS A 165 -27.19 1.47 -0.60
C HIS A 165 -27.39 0.12 0.10
N GLY A 166 -26.30 -0.37 0.72
CA GLY A 166 -26.28 -1.64 1.44
C GLY A 166 -26.00 -2.87 0.59
N GLU A 167 -25.97 -2.75 -0.75
CA GLU A 167 -25.47 -3.81 -1.60
C GLU A 167 -23.96 -3.70 -1.79
N TYR A 168 -23.23 -4.79 -1.58
CA TYR A 168 -21.80 -4.84 -1.77
C TYR A 168 -21.36 -6.13 -2.47
N TYR A 169 -20.21 -6.05 -3.12
CA TYR A 169 -19.62 -7.14 -3.91
C TYR A 169 -18.25 -7.49 -3.33
N PRO A 170 -18.16 -8.52 -2.46
CA PRO A 170 -16.88 -8.94 -1.91
C PRO A 170 -16.08 -9.68 -2.98
N LYS A 171 -14.83 -9.26 -3.20
CA LYS A 171 -13.96 -9.78 -4.24
C LYS A 171 -12.56 -10.06 -3.71
N LEU A 172 -12.00 -11.19 -4.11
CA LEU A 172 -10.56 -11.36 -4.15
C LEU A 172 -10.09 -10.69 -5.45
N GLN A 173 -9.30 -9.66 -5.32
CA GLN A 173 -8.69 -8.96 -6.45
C GLN A 173 -7.24 -9.39 -6.60
N VAL A 174 -6.86 -9.67 -7.83
CA VAL A 174 -5.47 -9.82 -8.24
C VAL A 174 -5.14 -8.68 -9.18
N SER A 175 -4.12 -7.91 -8.84
CA SER A 175 -3.69 -6.74 -9.61
C SER A 175 -2.30 -6.95 -10.17
N MET A 176 -2.07 -6.57 -11.42
CA MET A 176 -0.77 -6.59 -12.05
C MET A 176 -0.58 -5.35 -12.90
N SER A 177 0.54 -4.64 -12.73
CA SER A 177 0.99 -3.61 -13.66
C SER A 177 2.13 -4.17 -14.51
N ILE A 178 2.11 -3.92 -15.82
CA ILE A 178 3.03 -4.59 -16.73
C ILE A 178 3.27 -3.79 -18.01
N LEU A 179 4.50 -3.82 -18.52
CA LEU A 179 4.80 -3.31 -19.84
C LEU A 179 4.25 -4.25 -20.92
N LYS A 180 3.79 -3.68 -22.03
CA LYS A 180 3.17 -4.43 -23.13
C LYS A 180 4.05 -5.59 -23.65
N GLU A 181 5.35 -5.38 -23.74
CA GLU A 181 6.31 -6.40 -24.18
C GLU A 181 6.47 -7.57 -23.23
N ASN A 182 6.11 -7.42 -21.98
CA ASN A 182 6.23 -8.45 -20.94
C ASN A 182 4.92 -9.19 -20.63
N LEU A 183 3.82 -8.87 -21.31
CA LEU A 183 2.48 -9.42 -21.03
C LEU A 183 2.48 -10.96 -20.92
N GLU A 184 3.08 -11.67 -21.87
CA GLU A 184 3.13 -13.13 -21.87
C GLU A 184 3.85 -13.68 -20.63
N LYS A 185 4.98 -13.08 -20.27
CA LYS A 185 5.75 -13.47 -19.08
C LYS A 185 4.99 -13.17 -17.79
N GLY A 186 4.33 -12.02 -17.70
CA GLY A 186 3.52 -11.65 -16.55
C GLY A 186 2.34 -12.60 -16.34
N PHE A 187 1.63 -12.96 -17.39
CA PHE A 187 0.55 -13.94 -17.31
C PHE A 187 1.05 -15.33 -16.93
N ALA A 188 2.21 -15.76 -17.44
CA ALA A 188 2.82 -17.02 -17.05
C ALA A 188 3.19 -17.05 -15.57
N LEU A 189 3.80 -15.95 -15.04
CA LEU A 189 4.13 -15.80 -13.62
C LEU A 189 2.88 -15.79 -12.75
N LEU A 190 1.84 -15.05 -13.14
CA LEU A 190 0.57 -15.05 -12.43
C LEU A 190 -0.07 -16.44 -12.40
N GLY A 191 -0.05 -17.14 -13.52
CA GLY A 191 -0.54 -18.52 -13.62
C GLY A 191 0.23 -19.47 -12.70
N GLU A 192 1.55 -19.35 -12.64
CA GLU A 192 2.42 -20.13 -11.76
C GLU A 192 2.10 -19.86 -10.28
N ILE A 193 2.01 -18.59 -9.89
CA ILE A 193 1.65 -18.21 -8.51
C ILE A 193 0.27 -18.75 -8.13
N LYS A 194 -0.72 -18.58 -8.99
CA LYS A 194 -2.11 -18.95 -8.68
C LYS A 194 -2.33 -20.45 -8.60
N ASN A 195 -1.71 -21.22 -9.50
CA ASN A 195 -2.04 -22.63 -9.67
C ASN A 195 -1.02 -23.58 -9.02
N ASN A 196 0.24 -23.12 -8.83
CA ASN A 196 1.36 -23.99 -8.51
C ASN A 196 2.08 -23.60 -7.20
N SER A 197 1.53 -22.66 -6.41
CA SER A 197 2.08 -22.31 -5.09
C SER A 197 2.07 -23.51 -4.14
N LYS A 198 3.18 -23.73 -3.44
CA LYS A 198 3.37 -24.84 -2.51
C LYS A 198 3.32 -24.36 -1.08
N PHE A 199 2.45 -24.96 -0.28
CA PHE A 199 2.28 -24.65 1.15
C PHE A 199 2.77 -25.79 2.05
N SER A 200 3.59 -26.70 1.55
CA SER A 200 4.08 -27.87 2.28
C SER A 200 5.28 -27.58 3.20
N ASN A 201 6.05 -26.53 2.91
CA ASN A 201 7.20 -26.13 3.71
C ASN A 201 6.75 -25.39 4.98
N LYS A 202 6.59 -26.14 6.09
CA LYS A 202 6.11 -25.61 7.38
C LYS A 202 7.04 -24.57 7.99
N GLU A 203 8.35 -24.71 7.82
CA GLU A 203 9.33 -23.77 8.38
C GLU A 203 9.23 -22.40 7.69
N GLU A 204 9.15 -22.40 6.38
CA GLU A 204 8.97 -21.18 5.59
C GLU A 204 7.62 -20.51 5.90
N LEU A 205 6.54 -21.27 5.96
CA LEU A 205 5.22 -20.75 6.35
C LEU A 205 5.25 -20.14 7.74
N HIS A 206 5.85 -20.79 8.72
CA HIS A 206 5.99 -20.23 10.07
C HIS A 206 6.79 -18.92 10.07
N LYS A 207 7.88 -18.85 9.29
CA LYS A 207 8.67 -17.63 9.15
C LYS A 207 7.83 -16.49 8.56
N LEU A 208 7.11 -16.76 7.46
CA LEU A 208 6.24 -15.77 6.81
C LEU A 208 5.10 -15.31 7.72
N ILE A 209 4.44 -16.23 8.43
CA ILE A 209 3.37 -15.89 9.38
C ILE A 209 3.89 -15.03 10.53
N ARG A 210 5.09 -15.32 11.06
CA ARG A 210 5.72 -14.47 12.08
C ARG A 210 6.01 -13.07 11.55
N GLN A 211 6.50 -12.95 10.31
CA GLN A 211 6.72 -11.65 9.68
C GLN A 211 5.42 -10.86 9.51
N ILE A 212 4.35 -11.51 9.04
CA ILE A 212 3.02 -10.90 8.91
C ILE A 212 2.51 -10.43 10.27
N LYS A 213 2.64 -11.27 11.32
CA LYS A 213 2.25 -10.91 12.68
C LYS A 213 3.03 -9.71 13.20
N SER A 214 4.34 -9.69 13.02
CA SER A 214 5.19 -8.57 13.45
C SER A 214 4.84 -7.28 12.71
N TYR A 215 4.60 -7.35 11.40
CA TYR A 215 4.17 -6.21 10.61
C TYR A 215 2.81 -5.67 11.08
N ASN A 216 1.82 -6.54 11.29
CA ASN A 216 0.50 -6.12 11.76
C ASN A 216 0.56 -5.50 13.16
N LYS A 217 1.44 -6.02 14.05
CA LYS A 217 1.67 -5.42 15.37
C LYS A 217 2.26 -4.02 15.23
N PHE A 218 3.29 -3.86 14.41
CA PHE A 218 3.91 -2.57 14.12
C PHE A 218 2.90 -1.57 13.56
N GLU A 219 2.08 -1.97 12.59
CA GLU A 219 1.02 -1.12 12.04
C GLU A 219 0.00 -0.70 13.09
N LEU A 220 -0.42 -1.63 13.95
CA LEU A 220 -1.36 -1.32 15.04
C LEU A 220 -0.78 -0.31 16.04
N GLU A 221 0.51 -0.43 16.36
CA GLU A 221 1.21 0.47 17.29
C GLU A 221 1.43 1.87 16.68
N ASN A 222 1.71 1.95 15.37
CA ASN A 222 1.98 3.23 14.70
C ASN A 222 0.73 3.95 14.19
N ASN A 223 -0.35 3.22 13.91
CA ASN A 223 -1.61 3.75 13.36
C ASN A 223 -2.85 3.36 14.19
N PRO A 224 -2.86 3.52 15.52
CA PRO A 224 -3.94 3.04 16.39
C PRO A 224 -5.28 3.69 16.07
N LEU A 225 -5.28 4.97 15.67
CA LEU A 225 -6.50 5.70 15.33
C LEU A 225 -7.18 5.12 14.08
N SER A 226 -6.41 4.74 13.06
CA SER A 226 -6.94 4.11 11.85
C SER A 226 -7.61 2.77 12.15
N TYR A 227 -7.00 1.96 13.02
CA TYR A 227 -7.59 0.68 13.47
C TYR A 227 -8.87 0.90 14.29
N ALA A 228 -8.86 1.85 15.23
CA ALA A 228 -10.03 2.18 16.03
C ALA A 228 -11.18 2.69 15.15
N ALA A 229 -10.90 3.57 14.19
CA ALA A 229 -11.88 4.05 13.21
C ALA A 229 -12.45 2.92 12.35
N SER A 230 -11.58 2.03 11.84
CA SER A 230 -12.01 0.87 11.05
C SER A 230 -12.90 -0.07 11.86
N GLN A 231 -12.57 -0.30 13.13
CA GLN A 231 -13.38 -1.11 14.03
C GLN A 231 -14.75 -0.47 14.31
N ALA A 232 -14.79 0.83 14.56
CA ALA A 232 -16.05 1.55 14.75
C ALA A 232 -16.93 1.52 13.49
N LEU A 233 -16.34 1.74 12.32
CA LEU A 233 -17.04 1.72 11.04
C LEU A 233 -17.55 0.32 10.67
N SER A 234 -16.87 -0.75 11.11
CA SER A 234 -17.30 -2.13 10.85
C SER A 234 -18.68 -2.47 11.45
N CYS A 235 -19.10 -1.73 12.48
CA CYS A 235 -20.43 -1.87 13.08
C CYS A 235 -21.53 -1.17 12.28
N LEU A 236 -21.16 -0.26 11.37
CA LEU A 236 -22.11 0.57 10.60
C LEU A 236 -22.31 0.06 9.16
N SER A 237 -21.51 -0.90 8.73
CA SER A 237 -21.57 -1.41 7.36
C SER A 237 -21.64 -2.94 7.34
N PRO A 238 -22.45 -3.55 6.48
CA PRO A 238 -22.50 -4.99 6.28
C PRO A 238 -21.26 -5.55 5.54
N LYS A 239 -20.30 -4.70 5.23
CA LYS A 239 -19.07 -5.06 4.49
C LYS A 239 -18.09 -5.86 5.35
#